data_78ef52da7a7f08d6054def5dbb0bdbe4
#
_entry.id   78ef52da7a7f08d6054def5dbb0bdbe4
#
_cell.length_a   1.000
_cell.length_b   1.000
_cell.length_c   1.000
_cell.angle_alpha   90.00
_cell.angle_beta   90.00
_cell.angle_gamma   90.00
#
_symmetry.space_group_name_H-M   'P 1'
#
loop_
_entity.id
_entity.type
_entity.pdbx_description
1 polymer ?
#
loop_
_entity_poly.entity_id
_entity_poly.type
_entity_poly.pdbx_seq_one_letter_code
_entity_poly.pdbx_strand_id
1 'polypeptide(L)'
;MAGEIGALGVKILYAPESTAGTRPTTGYKAKATSGTLNIADFVTGASGFSADIDKGEVTPVSTPQYGRRQFIPLLYGNDGSIKLSCNINPTSRDSWEAIVAEHQALTGGKSFWWEIIFPGDTKGYFFRGEPCPMFCPDFNAGEVVQGDVEIIESDNDGWQTKVDVASA
;
A
#
# COMPACT_ATOMS: atom_id res chain seq x y z
N MET A 1 28.67 1.92 -0.15
CA MET A 1 27.85 2.96 0.53
C MET A 1 26.40 2.69 0.21
N ALA A 2 25.56 2.54 1.23
CA ALA A 2 24.12 2.58 1.04
C ALA A 2 23.74 4.04 0.72
N GLY A 3 23.38 4.32 -0.51
CA GLY A 3 22.89 5.63 -0.90
C GLY A 3 21.42 5.79 -0.52
N GLU A 4 20.95 7.03 -0.40
CA GLU A 4 19.53 7.32 -0.26
C GLU A 4 18.77 6.84 -1.51
N ILE A 5 17.63 6.21 -1.29
CA ILE A 5 16.77 5.72 -2.38
C ILE A 5 15.81 6.85 -2.76
N GLY A 6 15.92 7.33 -3.99
CA GLY A 6 14.95 8.29 -4.53
C GLY A 6 13.61 7.60 -4.85
N ALA A 7 12.52 8.35 -4.72
CA ALA A 7 11.19 7.83 -5.02
C ALA A 7 10.89 7.73 -6.53
N LEU A 8 11.77 8.23 -7.39
CA LEU A 8 11.62 8.08 -8.85
C LEU A 8 11.93 6.64 -9.27
N GLY A 9 11.06 6.06 -10.09
CA GLY A 9 11.20 4.68 -10.55
C GLY A 9 10.66 3.62 -9.59
N VAL A 10 9.87 4.01 -8.58
CA VAL A 10 9.13 3.08 -7.73
C VAL A 10 8.11 2.32 -8.57
N LYS A 11 8.04 1.01 -8.37
CA LYS A 11 7.01 0.15 -8.97
C LYS A 11 5.93 -0.14 -7.93
N ILE A 12 4.68 -0.05 -8.36
CA ILE A 12 3.50 -0.45 -7.56
C ILE A 12 2.79 -1.55 -8.34
N LEU A 13 2.77 -2.73 -7.77
CA LEU A 13 2.23 -3.94 -8.38
C LEU A 13 1.13 -4.53 -7.50
N TYR A 14 0.25 -5.30 -8.10
CA TYR A 14 -0.75 -6.07 -7.36
C TYR A 14 -1.00 -7.43 -7.99
N ALA A 15 -1.46 -8.37 -7.19
CA ALA A 15 -1.87 -9.69 -7.65
C ALA A 15 -3.12 -10.17 -6.90
N PRO A 16 -4.07 -10.79 -7.59
CA PRO A 16 -5.22 -11.42 -6.94
C PRO A 16 -4.79 -12.69 -6.20
N GLU A 17 -5.41 -12.95 -5.07
CA GLU A 17 -5.21 -14.19 -4.33
C GLU A 17 -5.75 -15.39 -5.09
N SER A 18 -4.99 -16.48 -5.12
CA SER A 18 -5.48 -17.79 -5.56
C SER A 18 -6.29 -18.47 -4.45
N THR A 19 -5.78 -18.35 -3.21
CA THR A 19 -6.41 -18.84 -2.00
C THR A 19 -6.55 -17.68 -1.04
N ALA A 20 -7.74 -17.48 -0.48
CA ALA A 20 -8.03 -16.38 0.44
C ALA A 20 -7.02 -16.34 1.60
N GLY A 21 -6.48 -15.16 1.87
CA GLY A 21 -5.51 -14.92 2.94
C GLY A 21 -4.07 -15.39 2.64
N THR A 22 -3.80 -15.93 1.45
CA THR A 22 -2.46 -16.40 1.07
C THR A 22 -1.82 -15.46 0.06
N ARG A 23 -0.64 -14.93 0.39
CA ARG A 23 0.11 -14.06 -0.50
C ARG A 23 0.56 -14.82 -1.75
N PRO A 24 0.24 -14.30 -2.95
CA PRO A 24 0.72 -14.88 -4.20
C PRO A 24 2.25 -14.78 -4.31
N THR A 25 2.87 -15.80 -4.90
CA THR A 25 4.31 -15.81 -5.20
C THR A 25 4.62 -15.39 -6.63
N THR A 26 3.59 -15.25 -7.47
CA THR A 26 3.68 -14.88 -8.89
C THR A 26 2.44 -14.10 -9.30
N GLY A 27 2.42 -13.58 -10.53
CA GLY A 27 1.23 -12.97 -11.12
C GLY A 27 1.03 -11.50 -10.74
N TYR A 28 2.01 -10.84 -10.15
CA TYR A 28 1.97 -9.41 -9.90
C TYR A 28 2.01 -8.62 -11.21
N LYS A 29 1.17 -7.61 -11.30
CA LYS A 29 1.03 -6.77 -12.50
C LYS A 29 0.93 -5.29 -12.12
N ALA A 30 1.38 -4.43 -13.02
CA ALA A 30 1.45 -2.99 -12.80
C ALA A 30 0.16 -2.26 -13.19
N LYS A 31 -0.74 -2.91 -13.93
CA LYS A 31 -2.01 -2.36 -14.38
C LYS A 31 -3.07 -3.44 -14.52
N ALA A 32 -4.34 -3.05 -14.54
CA ALA A 32 -5.44 -3.94 -14.83
C ALA A 32 -5.37 -4.43 -16.30
N THR A 33 -5.97 -5.58 -16.56
CA THR A 33 -6.02 -6.15 -17.92
C THR A 33 -6.67 -5.19 -18.91
N SER A 34 -7.74 -4.49 -18.49
CA SER A 34 -8.42 -3.46 -19.30
C SER A 34 -7.88 -2.04 -19.05
N GLY A 35 -6.87 -1.88 -18.18
CA GLY A 35 -6.26 -0.60 -17.88
C GLY A 35 -5.23 -0.17 -18.91
N THR A 36 -5.07 1.14 -19.09
CA THR A 36 -4.12 1.72 -20.04
C THR A 36 -2.80 2.10 -19.38
N LEU A 37 -2.85 2.73 -18.20
CA LEU A 37 -1.67 3.20 -17.47
C LEU A 37 -1.27 2.25 -16.36
N ASN A 38 0.03 2.11 -16.13
CA ASN A 38 0.54 1.53 -14.91
C ASN A 38 0.20 2.41 -13.70
N ILE A 39 0.03 1.82 -12.55
CA ILE A 39 -0.28 2.58 -11.32
C ILE A 39 0.79 3.63 -11.04
N ALA A 40 2.07 3.27 -11.18
CA ALA A 40 3.18 4.16 -10.95
C ALA A 40 3.24 5.35 -11.93
N ASP A 41 2.54 5.31 -13.06
CA ASP A 41 2.55 6.40 -14.04
C ASP A 41 1.68 7.59 -13.62
N PHE A 42 0.70 7.39 -12.75
CA PHE A 42 -0.18 8.46 -12.27
C PHE A 42 -0.12 8.72 -10.76
N VAL A 43 0.51 7.84 -9.99
CA VAL A 43 0.72 8.03 -8.55
C VAL A 43 1.92 8.94 -8.32
N THR A 44 1.73 9.97 -7.52
CA THR A 44 2.77 10.96 -7.17
C THR A 44 3.33 10.78 -5.77
N GLY A 45 2.67 10.02 -4.93
CA GLY A 45 3.11 9.74 -3.57
C GLY A 45 2.24 8.71 -2.88
N ALA A 46 2.71 8.22 -1.77
CA ALA A 46 1.98 7.26 -0.93
C ALA A 46 2.20 7.56 0.54
N SER A 47 1.19 7.29 1.37
CA SER A 47 1.24 7.48 2.82
C SER A 47 0.37 6.44 3.53
N GLY A 48 0.43 6.39 4.85
CA GLY A 48 -0.37 5.47 5.65
C GLY A 48 0.36 4.18 6.03
N PHE A 49 1.66 4.07 5.73
CA PHE A 49 2.48 2.91 6.08
C PHE A 49 3.06 2.95 7.49
N SER A 50 2.95 4.08 8.18
CA SER A 50 3.48 4.24 9.54
C SER A 50 2.74 3.31 10.49
N ALA A 51 3.49 2.42 11.15
CA ALA A 51 2.94 1.58 12.20
C ALA A 51 2.80 2.39 13.50
N ASP A 52 1.65 2.29 14.13
CA ASP A 52 1.48 2.66 15.52
C ASP A 52 1.72 1.42 16.39
N ILE A 53 2.47 1.61 17.46
CA ILE A 53 2.79 0.53 18.40
C ILE A 53 2.06 0.80 19.70
N ASP A 54 1.04 0.01 19.99
CA ASP A 54 0.39 0.03 21.27
C ASP A 54 1.35 -0.42 22.37
N LYS A 55 1.41 0.35 23.44
CA LYS A 55 2.29 0.11 24.59
C LYS A 55 1.46 -0.10 25.85
N GLY A 56 1.70 -1.20 26.52
CA GLY A 56 1.16 -1.45 27.85
C GLY A 56 2.15 -1.01 28.94
N GLU A 57 1.72 -0.23 29.90
CA GLU A 57 2.53 0.10 31.06
C GLU A 57 2.55 -1.09 32.04
N VAL A 58 3.73 -1.54 32.38
CA VAL A 58 3.97 -2.66 33.31
C VAL A 58 4.82 -2.24 34.49
N THR A 59 4.86 -0.95 34.82
CA THR A 59 5.62 -0.40 35.93
C THR A 59 5.15 -1.02 37.24
N PRO A 60 6.00 -1.74 38.00
CA PRO A 60 5.60 -2.32 39.29
C PRO A 60 5.21 -1.23 40.29
N VAL A 61 4.22 -1.52 41.12
CA VAL A 61 3.76 -0.61 42.21
C VAL A 61 4.89 -0.28 43.20
N SER A 62 5.83 -1.20 43.36
CA SER A 62 7.01 -1.01 44.21
C SER A 62 8.10 -0.14 43.60
N THR A 63 7.92 0.34 42.36
CA THR A 63 8.90 1.20 41.71
C THR A 63 9.10 2.49 42.49
N PRO A 64 10.36 2.89 42.81
CA PRO A 64 10.62 4.15 43.53
C PRO A 64 10.04 5.36 42.79
N GLN A 65 9.71 6.41 43.55
CA GLN A 65 9.10 7.64 43.00
C GLN A 65 9.85 8.23 41.80
N TYR A 66 11.16 8.04 41.71
CA TYR A 66 12.01 8.48 40.61
C TYR A 66 12.43 7.32 39.69
N GLY A 67 11.78 6.17 39.80
CA GLY A 67 12.01 5.03 38.89
C GLY A 67 11.50 5.29 37.49
N ARG A 68 12.06 4.54 36.54
CA ARG A 68 11.62 4.62 35.14
C ARG A 68 10.37 3.81 34.94
N ARG A 69 9.42 4.36 34.15
CA ARG A 69 8.26 3.61 33.66
C ARG A 69 8.71 2.50 32.73
N GLN A 70 8.08 1.36 32.84
CA GLN A 70 8.34 0.19 32.00
C GLN A 70 7.13 -0.05 31.10
N PHE A 71 7.41 -0.27 29.82
CA PHE A 71 6.41 -0.53 28.81
C PHE A 71 6.72 -1.80 28.04
N ILE A 72 5.68 -2.51 27.63
CA ILE A 72 5.78 -3.61 26.69
C ILE A 72 5.00 -3.25 25.40
N PRO A 73 5.49 -3.64 24.23
CA PRO A 73 4.71 -3.52 23.02
C PRO A 73 3.55 -4.54 23.06
N LEU A 74 2.34 -4.10 22.71
CA LEU A 74 1.16 -4.94 22.64
C LEU A 74 0.85 -5.38 21.22
N LEU A 75 0.56 -4.44 20.33
CA LEU A 75 0.20 -4.70 18.96
C LEU A 75 0.95 -3.75 18.02
N TYR A 76 1.22 -4.24 16.82
CA TYR A 76 1.67 -3.43 15.69
C TYR A 76 0.48 -3.22 14.76
N GLY A 77 0.22 -1.98 14.40
CA GLY A 77 -0.84 -1.65 13.46
C GLY A 77 -0.55 -0.35 12.74
N ASN A 78 -1.29 -0.10 11.70
CA ASN A 78 -1.38 1.20 11.05
C ASN A 78 -2.85 1.64 11.07
N ASP A 79 -3.16 2.77 10.47
CA ASP A 79 -4.53 3.28 10.36
C ASP A 79 -5.46 2.38 9.53
N GLY A 80 -4.94 1.29 8.95
CA GLY A 80 -5.68 0.41 8.07
C GLY A 80 -6.00 1.02 6.71
N SER A 81 -5.48 2.19 6.41
CA SER A 81 -5.71 2.89 5.15
C SER A 81 -4.40 3.40 4.56
N ILE A 82 -4.10 2.95 3.36
CA ILE A 82 -2.97 3.43 2.57
C ILE A 82 -3.52 4.36 1.50
N LYS A 83 -2.98 5.57 1.45
CA LYS A 83 -3.37 6.59 0.49
C LYS A 83 -2.32 6.73 -0.60
N LEU A 84 -2.77 6.70 -1.84
CA LEU A 84 -1.96 6.99 -3.01
C LEU A 84 -2.42 8.33 -3.59
N SER A 85 -1.55 9.31 -3.55
CA SER A 85 -1.80 10.61 -4.19
C SER A 85 -1.64 10.48 -5.70
N CYS A 86 -2.60 10.94 -6.46
CA CYS A 86 -2.66 10.73 -7.90
C CYS A 86 -2.90 12.02 -8.67
N ASN A 87 -2.33 12.12 -9.86
CA ASN A 87 -2.79 13.06 -10.87
C ASN A 87 -4.04 12.49 -11.54
N ILE A 88 -5.13 13.23 -11.51
CA ILE A 88 -6.43 12.76 -12.00
C ILE A 88 -6.71 13.32 -13.40
N ASN A 89 -6.91 12.43 -14.33
CA ASN A 89 -7.40 12.69 -15.67
C ASN A 89 -8.26 11.50 -16.12
N PRO A 90 -8.98 11.57 -17.25
CA PRO A 90 -9.83 10.47 -17.69
C PRO A 90 -9.11 9.13 -17.79
N THR A 91 -7.86 9.11 -18.27
CA THR A 91 -7.08 7.88 -18.46
C THR A 91 -6.65 7.26 -17.13
N SER A 92 -6.17 8.07 -16.18
CA SER A 92 -5.78 7.58 -14.85
C SER A 92 -6.98 7.10 -14.04
N ARG A 93 -8.09 7.85 -14.11
CA ARG A 93 -9.36 7.44 -13.51
C ARG A 93 -9.82 6.07 -14.04
N ASP A 94 -9.90 5.92 -15.34
CA ASP A 94 -10.37 4.67 -15.96
C ASP A 94 -9.42 3.50 -15.67
N SER A 95 -8.13 3.75 -15.58
CA SER A 95 -7.12 2.74 -15.21
C SER A 95 -7.28 2.27 -13.77
N TRP A 96 -7.58 3.18 -12.83
CA TRP A 96 -7.84 2.81 -11.44
C TRP A 96 -9.19 2.11 -11.27
N GLU A 97 -10.22 2.59 -11.93
CA GLU A 97 -11.56 1.96 -11.93
C GLU A 97 -11.51 0.52 -12.45
N ALA A 98 -10.66 0.24 -13.43
CA ALA A 98 -10.45 -1.11 -13.93
C ALA A 98 -9.85 -2.04 -12.85
N ILE A 99 -8.94 -1.54 -12.01
CA ILE A 99 -8.40 -2.29 -10.87
C ILE A 99 -9.47 -2.57 -9.83
N VAL A 100 -10.28 -1.58 -9.50
CA VAL A 100 -11.41 -1.73 -8.58
C VAL A 100 -12.41 -2.76 -9.10
N ALA A 101 -12.72 -2.73 -10.39
CA ALA A 101 -13.61 -3.71 -11.02
C ALA A 101 -13.05 -5.14 -10.96
N GLU A 102 -11.76 -5.32 -11.20
CA GLU A 102 -11.10 -6.63 -11.04
C GLU A 102 -11.20 -7.14 -9.60
N HIS A 103 -11.05 -6.26 -8.60
CA HIS A 103 -11.20 -6.65 -7.20
C HIS A 103 -12.64 -7.06 -6.90
N GLN A 104 -13.62 -6.30 -7.36
CA GLN A 104 -15.04 -6.59 -7.16
C GLN A 104 -15.48 -7.92 -7.81
N ALA A 105 -14.78 -8.37 -8.83
CA ALA A 105 -15.04 -9.66 -9.48
C ALA A 105 -14.50 -10.86 -8.69
N LEU A 106 -13.68 -10.65 -7.67
CA LEU A 106 -13.16 -11.71 -6.82
C LEU A 106 -14.27 -12.26 -5.92
N THR A 107 -14.20 -13.57 -5.65
CA THR A 107 -15.16 -14.28 -4.81
C THR A 107 -14.45 -15.10 -3.73
N GLY A 108 -15.18 -15.57 -2.72
CA GLY A 108 -14.63 -16.46 -1.71
C GLY A 108 -13.70 -15.78 -0.70
N GLY A 109 -13.90 -14.51 -0.40
CA GLY A 109 -13.08 -13.77 0.57
C GLY A 109 -11.68 -13.42 0.09
N LYS A 110 -11.43 -13.54 -1.21
CA LYS A 110 -10.16 -13.19 -1.82
C LYS A 110 -10.02 -11.68 -1.95
N SER A 111 -8.78 -11.20 -1.88
CA SER A 111 -8.44 -9.79 -2.08
C SER A 111 -7.17 -9.66 -2.92
N PHE A 112 -6.67 -8.46 -3.03
CA PHE A 112 -5.38 -8.19 -3.67
C PHE A 112 -4.25 -8.16 -2.66
N TRP A 113 -3.09 -8.64 -3.09
CA TRP A 113 -1.82 -8.32 -2.47
C TRP A 113 -1.09 -7.30 -3.31
N TRP A 114 -0.55 -6.30 -2.64
CA TRP A 114 0.16 -5.19 -3.23
C TRP A 114 1.64 -5.30 -2.94
N GLU A 115 2.45 -4.90 -3.88
CA GLU A 115 3.90 -4.87 -3.75
C GLU A 115 4.43 -3.51 -4.18
N ILE A 116 5.24 -2.90 -3.32
CA ILE A 116 5.94 -1.66 -3.63
C ILE A 116 7.43 -1.96 -3.69
N ILE A 117 8.04 -1.67 -4.82
CA ILE A 117 9.46 -1.92 -5.07
C ILE A 117 10.16 -0.59 -5.31
N PHE A 118 11.15 -0.29 -4.48
CA PHE A 118 12.02 0.86 -4.69
C PHE A 118 13.13 0.54 -5.69
N PRO A 119 13.63 1.55 -6.45
CA PRO A 119 14.68 1.33 -7.42
C PRO A 119 15.95 0.75 -6.78
N GLY A 120 16.47 -0.32 -7.38
CA GLY A 120 17.70 -0.97 -6.91
C GLY A 120 17.55 -1.81 -5.65
N ASP A 121 16.37 -1.93 -5.08
CA ASP A 121 16.13 -2.80 -3.93
C ASP A 121 15.93 -4.25 -4.38
N THR A 122 16.36 -5.18 -3.53
CA THR A 122 16.14 -6.63 -3.70
C THR A 122 14.87 -7.10 -3.00
N LYS A 123 14.26 -6.23 -2.19
CA LYS A 123 13.02 -6.50 -1.45
C LYS A 123 11.88 -5.63 -1.95
N GLY A 124 10.67 -6.15 -1.85
CA GLY A 124 9.44 -5.41 -2.01
C GLY A 124 8.68 -5.35 -0.69
N TYR A 125 7.88 -4.31 -0.51
CA TYR A 125 6.97 -4.17 0.62
C TYR A 125 5.61 -4.74 0.25
N PHE A 126 5.16 -5.75 0.97
CA PHE A 126 3.93 -6.48 0.68
C PHE A 126 2.84 -6.19 1.71
N PHE A 127 1.66 -5.89 1.23
CA PHE A 127 0.47 -5.77 2.06
C PHE A 127 -0.78 -6.25 1.31
N ARG A 128 -1.75 -6.73 2.07
CA ARG A 128 -3.04 -7.15 1.56
C ARG A 128 -4.04 -6.01 1.71
N GLY A 129 -4.77 -5.66 0.68
CA GLY A 129 -5.74 -4.58 0.79
C GLY A 129 -6.74 -4.50 -0.34
N GLU A 130 -7.85 -3.85 -0.04
CA GLU A 130 -8.95 -3.60 -0.97
C GLU A 130 -8.84 -2.20 -1.55
N PRO A 131 -8.79 -2.06 -2.89
CA PRO A 131 -8.80 -0.75 -3.52
C PRO A 131 -10.19 -0.12 -3.43
N CYS A 132 -10.24 1.13 -3.01
CA CYS A 132 -11.48 1.92 -2.99
C CYS A 132 -11.69 2.63 -4.33
N PRO A 133 -12.94 2.89 -4.73
CA PRO A 133 -13.23 3.70 -5.90
C PRO A 133 -12.61 5.09 -5.79
N MET A 134 -12.26 5.67 -6.93
CA MET A 134 -11.77 7.05 -6.99
C MET A 134 -12.94 8.01 -6.91
N PHE A 135 -12.96 8.83 -5.84
CA PHE A 135 -13.96 9.87 -5.68
C PHE A 135 -13.54 11.17 -6.34
N CYS A 136 -14.49 12.07 -6.58
CA CYS A 136 -14.20 13.37 -7.13
C CYS A 136 -13.34 14.18 -6.13
N PRO A 137 -12.15 14.64 -6.55
CA PRO A 137 -11.29 15.45 -5.69
C PRO A 137 -11.79 16.89 -5.61
N ASP A 138 -11.29 17.63 -4.64
CA ASP A 138 -11.37 19.08 -4.65
C ASP A 138 -10.53 19.66 -5.78
N PHE A 139 -11.00 20.73 -6.37
CA PHE A 139 -10.28 21.35 -7.49
C PHE A 139 -10.40 22.88 -7.46
N ASN A 140 -9.38 23.56 -7.96
CA ASN A 140 -9.32 25.01 -8.11
C ASN A 140 -8.92 25.37 -9.54
N ALA A 141 -9.42 26.51 -10.02
CA ALA A 141 -9.07 27.01 -11.34
C ALA A 141 -7.56 27.30 -11.44
N GLY A 142 -6.94 26.84 -12.53
CA GLY A 142 -5.52 27.03 -12.79
C GLY A 142 -4.57 26.05 -12.12
N GLU A 143 -5.09 25.08 -11.35
CA GLU A 143 -4.30 24.03 -10.70
C GLU A 143 -4.47 22.68 -11.40
N VAL A 144 -3.47 21.82 -11.26
CA VAL A 144 -3.57 20.42 -11.70
C VAL A 144 -4.53 19.69 -10.78
N VAL A 145 -5.45 18.92 -11.34
CA VAL A 145 -6.38 18.12 -10.55
C VAL A 145 -5.65 16.93 -9.94
N GLN A 146 -5.59 16.92 -8.64
CA GLN A 146 -4.97 15.86 -7.84
C GLN A 146 -5.94 15.36 -6.78
N GLY A 147 -5.82 14.11 -6.42
CA GLY A 147 -6.62 13.49 -5.36
C GLY A 147 -5.97 12.22 -4.85
N ASP A 148 -6.55 11.68 -3.83
CA ASP A 148 -6.07 10.45 -3.20
C ASP A 148 -7.01 9.30 -3.54
N VAL A 149 -6.43 8.14 -3.81
CA VAL A 149 -7.13 6.86 -3.77
C VAL A 149 -6.69 6.08 -2.55
N GLU A 150 -7.59 5.33 -1.97
CA GLU A 150 -7.33 4.58 -0.76
C GLU A 150 -7.31 3.08 -1.02
N ILE A 151 -6.45 2.40 -0.30
CA ILE A 151 -6.42 0.93 -0.20
C ILE A 151 -6.62 0.60 1.26
N ILE A 152 -7.69 -0.13 1.59
CA ILE A 152 -7.96 -0.56 2.96
C ILE A 152 -7.11 -1.79 3.23
N GLU A 153 -6.10 -1.63 4.07
CA GLU A 153 -5.17 -2.70 4.44
C GLU A 153 -5.82 -3.66 5.42
N SER A 154 -5.69 -4.95 5.15
CA SER A 154 -6.20 -6.02 6.02
C SER A 154 -5.12 -6.94 6.57
N ASP A 155 -3.94 -6.97 5.97
CA ASP A 155 -2.79 -7.76 6.39
C ASP A 155 -1.49 -7.16 5.82
N ASN A 156 -0.35 -7.55 6.39
CA ASN A 156 0.94 -6.99 6.02
C ASN A 156 2.06 -8.00 6.26
N ASP A 157 2.76 -8.36 5.19
CA ASP A 157 3.95 -9.20 5.25
C ASP A 157 5.27 -8.40 5.36
N GLY A 158 5.19 -7.07 5.22
CA GLY A 158 6.35 -6.20 5.29
C GLY A 158 7.34 -6.42 4.14
N TRP A 159 8.61 -6.28 4.47
CA TRP A 159 9.69 -6.39 3.52
C TRP A 159 10.06 -7.85 3.25
N GLN A 160 9.80 -8.33 2.05
CA GLN A 160 10.11 -9.68 1.59
C GLN A 160 10.90 -9.62 0.28
N THR A 161 11.48 -10.73 -0.13
CA THR A 161 12.11 -10.82 -1.46
C THR A 161 11.11 -10.41 -2.54
N LYS A 162 11.50 -9.46 -3.38
CA LYS A 162 10.62 -8.93 -4.42
C LYS A 162 10.21 -9.99 -5.43
N VAL A 163 8.97 -9.87 -5.90
CA VAL A 163 8.44 -10.61 -7.05
C VAL A 163 8.36 -9.62 -8.19
N ASP A 164 9.44 -9.48 -8.93
CA ASP A 164 9.48 -8.57 -10.08
C ASP A 164 8.73 -9.19 -11.26
N VAL A 165 7.81 -8.41 -11.84
CA VAL A 165 7.22 -8.82 -13.11
C VAL A 165 8.29 -8.66 -14.16
N ALA A 166 8.60 -9.74 -14.86
CA ALA A 166 9.44 -9.64 -16.05
C ALA A 166 8.85 -8.54 -16.96
N SER A 167 9.66 -7.55 -17.27
CA SER A 167 9.27 -6.47 -18.17
C SER A 167 8.68 -7.09 -19.43
N ALA A 168 7.39 -6.94 -19.57
CA ALA A 168 6.74 -7.30 -20.82
C ALA A 168 7.11 -6.30 -21.90
#